data_40455930c4572b10e1afa6a87dc0ad75
#
_entry.id   40455930c4572b10e1afa6a87dc0ad75
#
_cell.length_a   1.000
_cell.length_b   1.000
_cell.length_c   1.000
_cell.angle_alpha   90.00
_cell.angle_beta   90.00
_cell.angle_gamma   90.00
#
_symmetry.space_group_name_H-M   'P 1'
#
loop_
_entity.id
_entity.type
_entity.pdbx_description
1 polymer ?
#
loop_
_entity_poly.entity_id
_entity_poly.type
_entity_poly.pdbx_seq_one_letter_code
_entity_poly.pdbx_strand_id
1 'polypeptide(L)'
;MRRTPPTETVPSERASWARGFEHPIAFWSGALCCTAGVLLHLPMYYSARDMGYHLKGMAPDPAMIIGMVLIGIGLVAALYGVLPGDRAGLRRSVTRVRVQALDDAPIRRQHVALLAVMAVAVTIDVMKPTSLGFVVPGFAKEYGLKAPGNPHGHPAAAWLPLVGISGTVLGSLVWGSFADWAGRRASIMYAGLLFVTTSICGAMPGFQWNLLMCLMMGIAAGGMLPITFALMAETIPARHRGGLMVLIGGEIALAYVITSWLAAKLVPHYSWRILWLIGIPTGVLLLVLNHWIPESPRYLIARGRRAEAEAIMARYGAREVQGPDTPEAGTVPARAGYATLLRRPFLGPTGAITVLGLGVGLVTYGFQLWVPTNLQRIGYSAVNSAYVVRNAALIGLPLTVLMAWLYDRFGGRRSIAVSSAATAAAMAGFVIGGDSLAHHRMVLSLLLIVPLSAVSSVVAMVAAYASELYPTRIRARGTGLAAGMTKAGGVLILAVVVSEPNVPGIRTTALIGAIPLVIAAVCFLVTGPETRRRGLEDITRDLGGVGLELDPVAAAE
;
A
#
# COMPACT_ATOMS: atom_id res chain seq x y z
N MET A 1 -27.71 18.07 -52.17
CA MET A 1 -27.54 16.80 -51.46
C MET A 1 -26.47 16.97 -50.36
N ARG A 2 -26.89 17.18 -49.12
CA ARG A 2 -26.00 17.25 -47.95
C ARG A 2 -25.77 15.79 -47.52
N ARG A 3 -24.52 15.32 -47.58
CA ARG A 3 -24.12 14.01 -47.03
C ARG A 3 -24.18 14.10 -45.51
N THR A 4 -25.08 13.34 -44.91
CA THR A 4 -25.09 13.06 -43.46
C THR A 4 -23.77 12.37 -43.09
N PRO A 5 -23.08 12.80 -42.00
CA PRO A 5 -21.90 12.08 -41.53
C PRO A 5 -22.32 10.68 -41.08
N PRO A 6 -21.43 9.69 -41.24
CA PRO A 6 -21.72 8.32 -40.80
C PRO A 6 -21.99 8.32 -39.30
N THR A 7 -23.11 7.75 -38.91
CA THR A 7 -23.45 7.44 -37.52
C THR A 7 -22.35 6.54 -36.97
N GLU A 8 -21.48 7.08 -36.11
CA GLU A 8 -20.58 6.28 -35.27
C GLU A 8 -21.46 5.30 -34.49
N THR A 9 -21.37 4.03 -34.86
CA THR A 9 -21.96 2.95 -34.09
C THR A 9 -21.38 3.01 -32.70
N VAL A 10 -22.22 3.32 -31.70
CA VAL A 10 -21.91 3.21 -30.28
C VAL A 10 -21.31 1.81 -30.05
N PRO A 11 -20.07 1.68 -29.59
CA PRO A 11 -19.47 0.38 -29.36
C PRO A 11 -20.38 -0.41 -28.42
N SER A 12 -20.79 -1.62 -28.83
CA SER A 12 -21.58 -2.53 -28.02
C SER A 12 -21.04 -2.56 -26.61
N GLU A 13 -21.88 -2.40 -25.58
CA GLU A 13 -21.49 -2.45 -24.18
C GLU A 13 -20.62 -3.68 -23.95
N ARG A 14 -19.31 -3.48 -23.84
CA ARG A 14 -18.42 -4.58 -23.44
C ARG A 14 -18.90 -5.11 -22.11
N ALA A 15 -19.03 -6.41 -22.00
CA ALA A 15 -19.46 -7.08 -20.77
C ALA A 15 -18.63 -6.56 -19.57
N SER A 16 -19.27 -6.44 -18.41
CA SER A 16 -18.67 -5.81 -17.23
C SER A 16 -17.31 -6.40 -16.80
N TRP A 17 -17.12 -7.71 -17.05
CA TRP A 17 -15.87 -8.43 -16.78
C TRP A 17 -14.73 -8.09 -17.76
N ALA A 18 -15.04 -7.61 -18.97
CA ALA A 18 -14.09 -7.25 -20.01
C ALA A 18 -13.60 -5.78 -19.92
N ARG A 19 -14.29 -4.95 -19.14
CA ARG A 19 -13.95 -3.53 -19.01
C ARG A 19 -12.59 -3.37 -18.34
N GLY A 20 -11.73 -2.55 -18.93
CA GLY A 20 -10.43 -2.19 -18.36
C GLY A 20 -9.27 -3.13 -18.67
N PHE A 21 -9.50 -4.24 -19.39
CA PHE A 21 -8.45 -5.14 -19.87
C PHE A 21 -8.30 -5.05 -21.38
N GLU A 22 -7.05 -5.13 -21.89
CA GLU A 22 -6.81 -5.23 -23.34
C GLU A 22 -7.21 -6.61 -23.87
N HIS A 23 -6.79 -7.67 -23.13
CA HIS A 23 -7.12 -9.05 -23.46
C HIS A 23 -7.81 -9.73 -22.27
N PRO A 24 -9.13 -9.50 -22.06
CA PRO A 24 -9.83 -9.96 -20.85
C PRO A 24 -9.83 -11.48 -20.71
N ILE A 25 -9.91 -12.23 -21.81
CA ILE A 25 -9.84 -13.70 -21.78
C ILE A 25 -8.50 -14.16 -21.22
N ALA A 26 -7.38 -13.57 -21.66
CA ALA A 26 -6.05 -13.91 -21.17
C ALA A 26 -5.88 -13.59 -19.66
N PHE A 27 -6.45 -12.47 -19.20
CA PHE A 27 -6.43 -12.14 -17.78
C PHE A 27 -7.20 -13.16 -16.94
N TRP A 28 -8.44 -13.47 -17.30
CA TRP A 28 -9.28 -14.33 -16.50
C TRP A 28 -8.89 -15.82 -16.59
N SER A 29 -8.41 -16.29 -17.74
CA SER A 29 -7.81 -17.63 -17.85
C SER A 29 -6.55 -17.73 -17.00
N GLY A 30 -5.70 -16.70 -17.02
CA GLY A 30 -4.53 -16.61 -16.15
C GLY A 30 -4.90 -16.62 -14.66
N ALA A 31 -5.92 -15.87 -14.27
CA ALA A 31 -6.43 -15.84 -12.90
C ALA A 31 -6.96 -17.21 -12.45
N LEU A 32 -7.66 -17.93 -13.34
CA LEU A 32 -8.13 -19.28 -13.08
C LEU A 32 -6.96 -20.26 -12.90
N CYS A 33 -5.96 -20.21 -13.79
CA CYS A 33 -4.75 -21.03 -13.68
C CYS A 33 -4.00 -20.76 -12.37
N CYS A 34 -3.83 -19.50 -11.98
CA CYS A 34 -3.22 -19.12 -10.71
C CYS A 34 -3.99 -19.70 -9.53
N THR A 35 -5.32 -19.54 -9.51
CA THR A 35 -6.16 -20.04 -8.42
C THR A 35 -6.11 -21.58 -8.33
N ALA A 36 -6.20 -22.27 -9.47
CA ALA A 36 -6.06 -23.73 -9.53
C ALA A 36 -4.66 -24.17 -9.02
N GLY A 37 -3.60 -23.48 -9.47
CA GLY A 37 -2.25 -23.75 -9.01
C GLY A 37 -2.07 -23.57 -7.51
N VAL A 38 -2.69 -22.56 -6.91
CA VAL A 38 -2.67 -22.34 -5.45
C VAL A 38 -3.42 -23.46 -4.72
N LEU A 39 -4.57 -23.88 -5.22
CA LEU A 39 -5.35 -24.97 -4.60
C LEU A 39 -4.59 -26.30 -4.60
N LEU A 40 -3.73 -26.57 -5.60
CA LEU A 40 -2.88 -27.75 -5.65
C LEU A 40 -1.80 -27.80 -4.55
N HIS A 41 -1.56 -26.69 -3.82
CA HIS A 41 -0.66 -26.67 -2.65
C HIS A 41 -1.36 -27.03 -1.34
N LEU A 42 -2.69 -26.97 -1.29
CA LEU A 42 -3.44 -27.25 -0.05
C LEU A 42 -3.31 -28.72 0.43
N PRO A 43 -3.27 -29.75 -0.45
CA PRO A 43 -3.07 -31.14 0.01
C PRO A 43 -1.83 -31.32 0.87
N MET A 44 -0.71 -30.68 0.49
CA MET A 44 0.54 -30.74 1.28
C MET A 44 0.38 -30.10 2.67
N TYR A 45 -0.36 -28.99 2.78
CA TYR A 45 -0.66 -28.39 4.07
C TYR A 45 -1.52 -29.31 4.94
N TYR A 46 -2.55 -29.92 4.35
CA TYR A 46 -3.45 -30.82 5.07
C TYR A 46 -2.78 -32.14 5.48
N SER A 47 -1.85 -32.67 4.69
CA SER A 47 -1.10 -33.91 5.04
C SER A 47 -0.25 -33.75 6.30
N ALA A 48 0.12 -32.51 6.65
CA ALA A 48 0.86 -32.19 7.87
C ALA A 48 -0.03 -32.02 9.12
N ARG A 49 -1.34 -32.28 9.04
CA ARG A 49 -2.31 -32.08 10.14
C ARG A 49 -1.88 -32.82 11.42
N ASP A 50 -1.51 -34.07 11.29
CA ASP A 50 -1.13 -34.92 12.45
C ASP A 50 0.23 -34.54 13.03
N MET A 51 1.02 -33.75 12.31
CA MET A 51 2.29 -33.17 12.75
C MET A 51 2.13 -31.70 13.24
N GLY A 52 0.92 -31.26 13.57
CA GLY A 52 0.64 -29.86 13.96
C GLY A 52 0.90 -28.84 12.86
N TYR A 53 0.73 -29.24 11.60
CA TYR A 53 0.98 -28.42 10.40
C TYR A 53 2.45 -27.97 10.25
N HIS A 54 3.41 -28.74 10.78
CA HIS A 54 4.83 -28.51 10.56
C HIS A 54 5.26 -29.18 9.25
N LEU A 55 5.73 -28.38 8.28
CA LEU A 55 6.12 -28.85 6.95
C LEU A 55 7.64 -28.97 6.77
N LYS A 56 8.43 -28.55 7.77
CA LYS A 56 9.89 -28.60 7.70
C LYS A 56 10.38 -30.02 7.43
N GLY A 57 11.14 -30.19 6.35
CA GLY A 57 11.73 -31.48 5.97
C GLY A 57 10.83 -32.38 5.11
N MET A 58 9.58 -31.99 4.82
CA MET A 58 8.74 -32.71 3.88
C MET A 58 9.25 -32.51 2.45
N ALA A 59 9.24 -33.57 1.64
CA ALA A 59 9.54 -33.47 0.21
C ALA A 59 8.39 -32.78 -0.53
N PRO A 60 8.67 -31.96 -1.55
CA PRO A 60 7.64 -31.38 -2.40
C PRO A 60 6.79 -32.46 -3.07
N ASP A 61 5.47 -32.32 -2.98
CA ASP A 61 4.52 -33.19 -3.67
C ASP A 61 4.50 -32.84 -5.18
N PRO A 62 4.33 -33.81 -6.09
CA PRO A 62 4.13 -33.57 -7.52
C PRO A 62 2.99 -32.56 -7.81
N ALA A 63 1.89 -32.60 -7.06
CA ALA A 63 0.80 -31.64 -7.19
C ALA A 63 1.27 -30.19 -6.92
N MET A 64 2.15 -29.98 -5.96
CA MET A 64 2.74 -28.69 -5.65
C MET A 64 3.62 -28.19 -6.81
N ILE A 65 4.42 -29.07 -7.43
CA ILE A 65 5.27 -28.69 -8.58
C ILE A 65 4.39 -28.27 -9.77
N ILE A 66 3.34 -29.05 -10.08
CA ILE A 66 2.37 -28.70 -11.12
C ILE A 66 1.69 -27.37 -10.77
N GLY A 67 1.32 -27.17 -9.51
CA GLY A 67 0.74 -25.93 -9.01
C GLY A 67 1.65 -24.72 -9.23
N MET A 68 2.96 -24.84 -8.97
CA MET A 68 3.92 -23.77 -9.23
C MET A 68 4.03 -23.41 -10.71
N VAL A 69 4.04 -24.42 -11.59
CA VAL A 69 4.06 -24.20 -13.05
C VAL A 69 2.78 -23.49 -13.52
N LEU A 70 1.61 -23.93 -13.03
CA LEU A 70 0.34 -23.28 -13.33
C LEU A 70 0.29 -21.83 -12.85
N ILE A 71 0.81 -21.53 -11.67
CA ILE A 71 0.93 -20.16 -11.17
C ILE A 71 1.82 -19.33 -12.10
N GLY A 72 2.97 -19.85 -12.52
CA GLY A 72 3.89 -19.15 -13.43
C GLY A 72 3.22 -18.82 -14.77
N ILE A 73 2.61 -19.80 -15.40
CA ILE A 73 1.87 -19.63 -16.67
C ILE A 73 0.70 -18.65 -16.47
N GLY A 74 -0.05 -18.82 -15.39
CA GLY A 74 -1.20 -17.97 -15.07
C GLY A 74 -0.82 -16.50 -14.86
N LEU A 75 0.29 -16.22 -14.17
CA LEU A 75 0.79 -14.86 -13.97
C LEU A 75 1.23 -14.22 -15.29
N VAL A 76 1.91 -14.97 -16.17
CA VAL A 76 2.31 -14.47 -17.49
C VAL A 76 1.08 -14.19 -18.36
N ALA A 77 0.10 -15.08 -18.38
CA ALA A 77 -1.14 -14.88 -19.13
C ALA A 77 -1.94 -13.69 -18.62
N ALA A 78 -2.07 -13.54 -17.28
CA ALA A 78 -2.74 -12.41 -16.68
C ALA A 78 -2.00 -11.09 -16.93
N LEU A 79 -0.66 -11.10 -16.90
CA LEU A 79 0.15 -9.93 -17.24
C LEU A 79 -0.10 -9.52 -18.69
N TYR A 80 -0.06 -10.46 -19.62
CA TYR A 80 -0.40 -10.19 -21.02
C TYR A 80 -1.80 -9.60 -21.19
N GLY A 81 -2.76 -10.08 -20.38
CA GLY A 81 -4.13 -9.56 -20.37
C GLY A 81 -4.26 -8.09 -19.96
N VAL A 82 -3.32 -7.62 -19.14
CA VAL A 82 -3.28 -6.24 -18.61
C VAL A 82 -2.45 -5.32 -19.50
N LEU A 83 -1.45 -5.85 -20.20
CA LEU A 83 -0.51 -5.06 -20.98
C LEU A 83 -1.18 -4.35 -22.16
N PRO A 84 -0.98 -3.02 -22.33
CA PRO A 84 -1.55 -2.30 -23.46
C PRO A 84 -0.88 -2.70 -24.79
N GLY A 85 -1.71 -3.03 -25.79
CA GLY A 85 -1.27 -3.48 -27.12
C GLY A 85 -0.58 -2.39 -27.92
N ASP A 86 -0.99 -1.14 -27.81
CA ASP A 86 -0.43 -0.02 -28.57
C ASP A 86 0.58 0.79 -27.75
N ARG A 87 1.86 0.52 -28.00
CA ARG A 87 2.99 1.30 -27.41
C ARG A 87 3.20 2.65 -28.11
N ALA A 88 2.68 2.84 -29.31
CA ALA A 88 2.88 4.04 -30.12
C ALA A 88 1.88 5.16 -29.78
N GLY A 89 0.66 4.80 -29.36
CA GLY A 89 -0.39 5.76 -28.97
C GLY A 89 -0.04 6.61 -27.75
N LEU A 90 0.84 6.12 -26.86
CA LEU A 90 1.33 6.88 -25.69
C LEU A 90 2.10 8.16 -26.06
N ARG A 91 2.60 8.26 -27.28
CA ARG A 91 3.40 9.42 -27.73
C ARG A 91 2.58 10.58 -28.27
N ARG A 92 1.32 10.37 -28.65
CA ARG A 92 0.56 11.35 -29.47
C ARG A 92 -0.59 12.08 -28.79
N SER A 93 -1.17 11.57 -27.71
CA SER A 93 -2.34 12.22 -27.11
C SER A 93 -2.07 12.87 -25.76
N VAL A 94 -1.26 13.89 -25.76
CA VAL A 94 -1.36 14.95 -24.74
C VAL A 94 -2.48 15.88 -25.20
N THR A 95 -3.71 15.37 -25.22
CA THR A 95 -4.86 16.19 -25.56
C THR A 95 -5.42 16.83 -24.29
N ARG A 96 -5.50 18.08 -24.31
CA ARG A 96 -6.00 19.22 -23.57
C ARG A 96 -7.44 19.05 -23.08
N VAL A 97 -7.69 18.17 -22.11
CA VAL A 97 -9.02 18.07 -21.50
C VAL A 97 -8.91 18.33 -20.00
N ARG A 98 -9.56 19.38 -19.53
CA ARG A 98 -9.70 19.65 -18.10
C ARG A 98 -10.67 18.65 -17.49
N VAL A 99 -10.19 17.78 -16.63
CA VAL A 99 -11.00 16.92 -15.76
C VAL A 99 -11.34 17.64 -14.45
N GLN A 100 -11.31 18.96 -14.45
CA GLN A 100 -11.63 19.82 -13.30
C GLN A 100 -13.05 19.60 -12.78
N ALA A 101 -13.94 19.10 -13.63
CA ALA A 101 -15.33 18.81 -13.30
C ALA A 101 -15.53 17.77 -12.17
N LEU A 102 -14.56 16.88 -11.92
CA LEU A 102 -14.64 15.92 -10.79
C LEU A 102 -14.33 16.59 -9.45
N ASP A 103 -13.47 17.60 -9.41
CA ASP A 103 -13.09 18.30 -8.18
C ASP A 103 -14.26 19.06 -7.55
N ASP A 104 -15.21 19.53 -8.36
CA ASP A 104 -16.40 20.27 -7.93
C ASP A 104 -17.68 19.40 -7.87
N ALA A 105 -17.58 18.11 -8.19
CA ALA A 105 -18.73 17.22 -8.22
C ALA A 105 -19.31 16.96 -6.82
N PRO A 106 -20.64 16.77 -6.68
CA PRO A 106 -21.23 16.37 -5.42
C PRO A 106 -20.90 14.89 -5.11
N ILE A 107 -20.78 14.56 -3.83
CA ILE A 107 -20.62 13.16 -3.40
C ILE A 107 -21.89 12.39 -3.77
N ARG A 108 -21.74 11.30 -4.52
CA ARG A 108 -22.79 10.38 -4.95
C ARG A 108 -22.58 8.99 -4.36
N ARG A 109 -23.60 8.11 -4.46
CA ARG A 109 -23.52 6.70 -4.02
C ARG A 109 -22.33 5.95 -4.63
N GLN A 110 -21.93 6.29 -5.86
CA GLN A 110 -20.77 5.71 -6.54
C GLN A 110 -19.44 6.02 -5.84
N HIS A 111 -19.30 7.24 -5.30
CA HIS A 111 -18.12 7.58 -4.46
C HIS A 111 -18.10 6.74 -3.19
N VAL A 112 -19.25 6.56 -2.52
CA VAL A 112 -19.34 5.75 -1.30
C VAL A 112 -19.01 4.29 -1.60
N ALA A 113 -19.53 3.74 -2.69
CA ALA A 113 -19.22 2.37 -3.12
C ALA A 113 -17.73 2.20 -3.44
N LEU A 114 -17.12 3.17 -4.14
CA LEU A 114 -15.67 3.16 -4.40
C LEU A 114 -14.89 3.20 -3.10
N LEU A 115 -15.22 4.10 -2.16
CA LEU A 115 -14.55 4.21 -0.88
C LEU A 115 -14.64 2.92 -0.07
N ALA A 116 -15.81 2.27 -0.03
CA ALA A 116 -15.98 0.98 0.64
C ALA A 116 -15.08 -0.11 0.03
N VAL A 117 -15.02 -0.18 -1.32
CA VAL A 117 -14.14 -1.14 -2.00
C VAL A 117 -12.67 -0.83 -1.76
N MET A 118 -12.29 0.45 -1.76
CA MET A 118 -10.92 0.87 -1.49
C MET A 118 -10.53 0.60 -0.03
N ALA A 119 -11.43 0.77 0.94
CA ALA A 119 -11.23 0.39 2.33
C ALA A 119 -10.93 -1.11 2.47
N VAL A 120 -11.75 -1.95 1.83
CA VAL A 120 -11.51 -3.41 1.81
C VAL A 120 -10.16 -3.74 1.15
N ALA A 121 -9.84 -3.09 0.03
CA ALA A 121 -8.58 -3.33 -0.68
C ALA A 121 -7.36 -2.96 0.17
N VAL A 122 -7.38 -1.79 0.83
CA VAL A 122 -6.31 -1.33 1.73
C VAL A 122 -6.19 -2.25 2.94
N THR A 123 -7.31 -2.65 3.55
CA THR A 123 -7.30 -3.59 4.68
C THR A 123 -6.63 -4.91 4.30
N ILE A 124 -7.00 -5.50 3.16
CA ILE A 124 -6.41 -6.76 2.66
C ILE A 124 -4.91 -6.60 2.38
N ASP A 125 -4.51 -5.48 1.77
CA ASP A 125 -3.11 -5.16 1.47
C ASP A 125 -2.27 -5.14 2.75
N VAL A 126 -2.74 -4.42 3.75
CA VAL A 126 -2.02 -4.23 5.02
C VAL A 126 -2.02 -5.48 5.90
N MET A 127 -3.03 -6.34 5.82
CA MET A 127 -3.06 -7.61 6.55
C MET A 127 -1.83 -8.49 6.24
N LYS A 128 -1.31 -8.47 5.01
CA LYS A 128 -0.16 -9.28 4.60
C LYS A 128 1.13 -8.92 5.37
N PRO A 129 1.67 -7.69 5.31
CA PRO A 129 2.86 -7.34 6.10
C PRO A 129 2.59 -7.37 7.62
N THR A 130 1.36 -7.07 8.07
CA THR A 130 1.00 -7.13 9.49
C THR A 130 1.07 -8.56 10.03
N SER A 131 0.70 -9.56 9.23
CA SER A 131 0.76 -10.97 9.64
C SER A 131 2.18 -11.44 9.95
N LEU A 132 3.23 -10.80 9.41
CA LEU A 132 4.63 -11.12 9.72
C LEU A 132 4.91 -11.08 11.23
N GLY A 133 4.36 -10.11 11.96
CA GLY A 133 4.54 -10.01 13.41
C GLY A 133 4.01 -11.22 14.19
N PHE A 134 3.00 -11.90 13.66
CA PHE A 134 2.39 -13.10 14.25
C PHE A 134 2.96 -14.40 13.69
N VAL A 135 3.52 -14.37 12.49
CA VAL A 135 4.16 -15.51 11.81
C VAL A 135 5.55 -15.77 12.35
N VAL A 136 6.36 -14.72 12.57
CA VAL A 136 7.77 -14.83 12.95
C VAL A 136 8.03 -15.73 14.16
N PRO A 137 7.28 -15.68 15.28
CA PRO A 137 7.52 -16.55 16.41
C PRO A 137 7.35 -18.04 16.08
N GLY A 138 6.29 -18.40 15.35
CA GLY A 138 6.04 -19.78 14.92
C GLY A 138 7.06 -20.28 13.89
N PHE A 139 7.41 -19.42 12.93
CA PHE A 139 8.44 -19.68 11.93
C PHE A 139 9.80 -19.92 12.56
N ALA A 140 10.19 -19.08 13.54
CA ALA A 140 11.45 -19.24 14.28
C ALA A 140 11.50 -20.57 15.03
N LYS A 141 10.41 -20.98 15.68
CA LYS A 141 10.32 -22.25 16.40
C LYS A 141 10.43 -23.44 15.45
N GLU A 142 9.71 -23.43 14.34
CA GLU A 142 9.68 -24.56 13.38
C GLU A 142 11.04 -24.77 12.71
N TYR A 143 11.74 -23.70 12.32
CA TYR A 143 13.02 -23.80 11.62
C TYR A 143 14.24 -23.76 12.55
N GLY A 144 14.07 -23.54 13.86
CA GLY A 144 15.17 -23.44 14.82
C GLY A 144 16.01 -22.17 14.66
N LEU A 145 15.37 -21.05 14.28
CA LEU A 145 16.04 -19.81 13.94
C LEU A 145 16.42 -19.01 15.20
N LYS A 146 17.37 -18.09 15.02
CA LYS A 146 17.73 -17.12 16.05
C LYS A 146 16.57 -16.16 16.29
N ALA A 147 16.07 -16.16 17.51
CA ALA A 147 14.96 -15.32 18.00
C ALA A 147 15.13 -15.09 19.49
N PRO A 148 14.37 -14.19 20.15
CA PRO A 148 14.45 -13.95 21.59
C PRO A 148 14.30 -15.22 22.45
N GLY A 149 13.53 -16.21 21.99
CA GLY A 149 13.37 -17.52 22.65
C GLY A 149 14.42 -18.57 22.27
N ASN A 150 15.30 -18.30 21.29
CA ASN A 150 16.37 -19.17 20.84
C ASN A 150 17.60 -18.35 20.40
N PRO A 151 18.41 -17.83 21.32
CA PRO A 151 19.54 -16.95 20.99
C PRO A 151 20.63 -17.62 20.14
N HIS A 152 20.78 -18.95 20.23
CA HIS A 152 21.78 -19.72 19.51
C HIS A 152 21.32 -20.28 18.17
N GLY A 153 20.06 -20.02 17.77
CA GLY A 153 19.54 -20.46 16.49
C GLY A 153 20.21 -19.74 15.30
N HIS A 154 20.22 -20.38 14.13
CA HIS A 154 20.71 -19.82 12.87
C HIS A 154 19.85 -20.27 11.70
N PRO A 155 19.64 -19.42 10.69
CA PRO A 155 19.89 -17.97 10.62
C PRO A 155 18.92 -17.14 11.48
N ALA A 156 19.02 -15.80 11.45
CA ALA A 156 18.11 -14.94 12.19
C ALA A 156 16.67 -15.02 11.62
N ALA A 157 15.66 -15.13 12.51
CA ALA A 157 14.25 -15.12 12.10
C ALA A 157 13.82 -13.80 11.42
N ALA A 158 14.53 -12.71 11.70
CA ALA A 158 14.31 -11.39 11.08
C ALA A 158 14.55 -11.37 9.57
N TRP A 159 15.18 -12.39 8.99
CA TRP A 159 15.29 -12.53 7.53
C TRP A 159 13.93 -12.57 6.85
N LEU A 160 12.93 -13.22 7.45
CA LEU A 160 11.59 -13.31 6.84
C LEU A 160 10.95 -11.92 6.67
N PRO A 161 10.79 -11.10 7.72
CA PRO A 161 10.26 -9.75 7.56
C PRO A 161 11.19 -8.83 6.76
N LEU A 162 12.52 -8.96 6.87
CA LEU A 162 13.45 -8.16 6.08
C LEU A 162 13.20 -8.35 4.58
N VAL A 163 13.15 -9.59 4.12
CA VAL A 163 12.91 -9.91 2.71
C VAL A 163 11.51 -9.48 2.27
N GLY A 164 10.48 -9.73 3.09
CA GLY A 164 9.12 -9.31 2.79
C GLY A 164 8.97 -7.80 2.66
N ILE A 165 9.52 -7.03 3.61
CA ILE A 165 9.44 -5.57 3.57
C ILE A 165 10.32 -4.99 2.46
N SER A 166 11.49 -5.57 2.16
CA SER A 166 12.28 -5.22 0.97
C SER A 166 11.47 -5.39 -0.32
N GLY A 167 10.71 -6.50 -0.41
CA GLY A 167 9.74 -6.69 -1.49
C GLY A 167 8.72 -5.56 -1.58
N THR A 168 8.19 -5.08 -0.45
CA THR A 168 7.21 -3.97 -0.47
C THR A 168 7.81 -2.63 -0.91
N VAL A 169 9.09 -2.38 -0.64
CA VAL A 169 9.81 -1.20 -1.17
C VAL A 169 9.91 -1.29 -2.68
N LEU A 170 10.43 -2.41 -3.19
CA LEU A 170 10.56 -2.66 -4.63
C LEU A 170 9.19 -2.57 -5.32
N GLY A 171 8.18 -3.21 -4.75
CA GLY A 171 6.81 -3.17 -5.24
C GLY A 171 6.26 -1.75 -5.32
N SER A 172 6.43 -0.93 -4.28
CA SER A 172 5.93 0.46 -4.28
C SER A 172 6.50 1.29 -5.44
N LEU A 173 7.77 1.10 -5.79
CA LEU A 173 8.42 1.79 -6.90
C LEU A 173 7.99 1.25 -8.26
N VAL A 174 7.95 -0.07 -8.41
CA VAL A 174 7.56 -0.73 -9.67
C VAL A 174 6.10 -0.43 -10.01
N TRP A 175 5.20 -0.60 -9.05
CA TRP A 175 3.77 -0.40 -9.24
C TRP A 175 3.40 1.06 -9.52
N GLY A 176 4.13 2.04 -8.95
CA GLY A 176 3.94 3.44 -9.28
C GLY A 176 4.13 3.71 -10.79
N SER A 177 5.13 3.09 -11.40
CA SER A 177 5.35 3.19 -12.85
C SER A 177 4.39 2.32 -13.66
N PHE A 178 4.08 1.12 -13.17
CA PHE A 178 3.18 0.18 -13.84
C PHE A 178 1.75 0.71 -13.91
N ALA A 179 1.25 1.34 -12.84
CA ALA A 179 -0.09 1.91 -12.81
C ALA A 179 -0.26 3.12 -13.74
N ASP A 180 0.80 3.90 -13.97
CA ASP A 180 0.79 4.96 -14.97
C ASP A 180 0.73 4.42 -16.40
N TRP A 181 1.24 3.21 -16.62
CA TRP A 181 1.31 2.57 -17.92
C TRP A 181 0.12 1.65 -18.23
N ALA A 182 -0.24 0.74 -17.32
CA ALA A 182 -1.30 -0.26 -17.50
C ALA A 182 -2.70 0.24 -17.08
N GLY A 183 -2.77 1.32 -16.29
CA GLY A 183 -4.00 1.83 -15.68
C GLY A 183 -4.14 1.44 -14.21
N ARG A 184 -4.96 2.20 -13.48
CA ARG A 184 -5.13 2.02 -12.03
C ARG A 184 -5.89 0.73 -11.72
N ARG A 185 -7.01 0.53 -12.39
CA ARG A 185 -7.86 -0.65 -12.21
C ARG A 185 -7.14 -1.94 -12.55
N ALA A 186 -6.51 -2.01 -13.72
CA ALA A 186 -5.79 -3.19 -14.18
C ALA A 186 -4.65 -3.55 -13.22
N SER A 187 -3.95 -2.55 -12.67
CA SER A 187 -2.88 -2.74 -11.69
C SER A 187 -3.39 -3.30 -10.36
N ILE A 188 -4.52 -2.78 -9.83
CA ILE A 188 -5.16 -3.31 -8.61
C ILE A 188 -5.53 -4.79 -8.80
N MET A 189 -6.07 -5.14 -9.96
CA MET A 189 -6.47 -6.50 -10.26
C MET A 189 -5.30 -7.46 -10.33
N TYR A 190 -4.22 -7.06 -10.98
CA TYR A 190 -3.01 -7.87 -11.07
C TYR A 190 -2.31 -8.01 -9.71
N ALA A 191 -2.30 -6.96 -8.88
CA ALA A 191 -1.84 -7.03 -7.50
C ALA A 191 -2.70 -8.00 -6.66
N GLY A 192 -4.03 -7.95 -6.80
CA GLY A 192 -4.95 -8.90 -6.16
C GLY A 192 -4.66 -10.36 -6.54
N LEU A 193 -4.35 -10.62 -7.82
CA LEU A 193 -3.96 -11.95 -8.28
C LEU A 193 -2.63 -12.41 -7.65
N LEU A 194 -1.66 -11.51 -7.50
CA LEU A 194 -0.43 -11.81 -6.79
C LEU A 194 -0.67 -12.11 -5.31
N PHE A 195 -1.69 -11.53 -4.66
CA PHE A 195 -2.07 -11.91 -3.31
C PHE A 195 -2.58 -13.35 -3.22
N VAL A 196 -3.36 -13.79 -4.20
CA VAL A 196 -3.80 -15.20 -4.28
C VAL A 196 -2.58 -16.10 -4.42
N THR A 197 -1.70 -15.83 -5.38
CA THR A 197 -0.56 -16.71 -5.70
C THR A 197 0.46 -16.80 -4.56
N THR A 198 0.76 -15.69 -3.90
CA THR A 198 1.74 -15.66 -2.80
C THR A 198 1.22 -16.31 -1.51
N SER A 199 -0.06 -16.68 -1.44
CA SER A 199 -0.62 -17.39 -0.28
C SER A 199 -0.06 -18.80 -0.13
N ILE A 200 0.52 -19.40 -1.18
CA ILE A 200 1.23 -20.68 -1.12
C ILE A 200 2.42 -20.67 -0.15
N CYS A 201 2.87 -19.48 0.30
CA CYS A 201 3.86 -19.35 1.37
C CYS A 201 3.53 -20.23 2.60
N GLY A 202 2.23 -20.35 2.94
CA GLY A 202 1.74 -21.21 4.02
C GLY A 202 1.95 -22.72 3.79
N ALA A 203 2.11 -23.15 2.56
CA ALA A 203 2.29 -24.55 2.17
C ALA A 203 3.75 -24.89 1.80
N MET A 204 4.70 -23.94 1.90
CA MET A 204 6.10 -24.16 1.53
C MET A 204 6.88 -24.87 2.65
N PRO A 205 7.55 -26.02 2.37
CA PRO A 205 8.29 -26.79 3.38
C PRO A 205 9.68 -26.22 3.67
N GLY A 206 10.31 -25.53 2.71
CA GLY A 206 11.69 -25.05 2.81
C GLY A 206 11.79 -23.60 3.29
N PHE A 207 12.82 -23.31 4.11
CA PHE A 207 13.13 -21.97 4.58
C PHE A 207 13.33 -20.97 3.44
N GLN A 208 14.14 -21.31 2.44
CA GLN A 208 14.44 -20.44 1.31
C GLN A 208 13.21 -20.15 0.44
N TRP A 209 12.34 -21.15 0.24
CA TRP A 209 11.07 -20.97 -0.48
C TRP A 209 10.14 -20.03 0.26
N ASN A 210 10.07 -20.10 1.59
CA ASN A 210 9.31 -19.13 2.39
C ASN A 210 9.85 -17.72 2.22
N LEU A 211 11.18 -17.52 2.17
CA LEU A 211 11.77 -16.19 1.91
C LEU A 211 11.42 -15.67 0.53
N LEU A 212 11.56 -16.51 -0.52
CA LEU A 212 11.23 -16.13 -1.90
C LEU A 212 9.74 -15.73 -2.03
N MET A 213 8.86 -16.54 -1.48
CA MET A 213 7.41 -16.25 -1.52
C MET A 213 7.07 -15.00 -0.71
N CYS A 214 7.77 -14.77 0.41
CA CYS A 214 7.61 -13.56 1.21
C CYS A 214 8.07 -12.30 0.45
N LEU A 215 9.16 -12.39 -0.35
CA LEU A 215 9.59 -11.33 -1.25
C LEU A 215 8.51 -11.02 -2.30
N MET A 216 7.99 -12.06 -2.96
CA MET A 216 6.93 -11.91 -3.97
C MET A 216 5.65 -11.32 -3.37
N MET A 217 5.26 -11.77 -2.18
CA MET A 217 4.16 -11.18 -1.41
C MET A 217 4.42 -9.69 -1.14
N GLY A 218 5.64 -9.35 -0.72
CA GLY A 218 6.04 -7.96 -0.50
C GLY A 218 5.90 -7.13 -1.78
N ILE A 219 6.40 -7.63 -2.92
CA ILE A 219 6.27 -6.94 -4.20
C ILE A 219 4.78 -6.71 -4.55
N ALA A 220 3.93 -7.70 -4.31
CA ALA A 220 2.49 -7.55 -4.53
C ALA A 220 1.87 -6.47 -3.63
N ALA A 221 2.13 -6.54 -2.32
CA ALA A 221 1.60 -5.62 -1.32
C ALA A 221 2.13 -4.18 -1.48
N GLY A 222 3.33 -4.01 -2.04
CA GLY A 222 3.92 -2.68 -2.23
C GLY A 222 3.10 -1.74 -3.10
N GLY A 223 2.30 -2.27 -4.02
CA GLY A 223 1.60 -1.49 -5.05
C GLY A 223 0.20 -1.03 -4.70
N MET A 224 -0.52 -1.77 -3.89
CA MET A 224 -1.95 -1.52 -3.68
C MET A 224 -2.23 -0.14 -3.09
N LEU A 225 -1.53 0.22 -2.01
CA LEU A 225 -1.73 1.51 -1.34
C LEU A 225 -1.50 2.71 -2.28
N PRO A 226 -0.33 2.85 -2.97
CA PRO A 226 -0.10 4.01 -3.83
C PRO A 226 -1.06 4.09 -5.03
N ILE A 227 -1.47 2.95 -5.61
CA ILE A 227 -2.42 2.92 -6.73
C ILE A 227 -3.81 3.33 -6.26
N THR A 228 -4.26 2.81 -5.12
CA THR A 228 -5.54 3.14 -4.50
C THR A 228 -5.65 4.63 -4.21
N PHE A 229 -4.61 5.22 -3.61
CA PHE A 229 -4.58 6.65 -3.32
C PHE A 229 -4.53 7.51 -4.60
N ALA A 230 -3.78 7.09 -5.63
CA ALA A 230 -3.78 7.77 -6.91
C ALA A 230 -5.18 7.75 -7.57
N LEU A 231 -5.88 6.60 -7.54
CA LEU A 231 -7.23 6.50 -8.07
C LEU A 231 -8.22 7.38 -7.28
N MET A 232 -8.17 7.34 -5.95
CA MET A 232 -9.01 8.18 -5.09
C MET A 232 -8.75 9.67 -5.32
N ALA A 233 -7.50 10.09 -5.47
CA ALA A 233 -7.16 11.48 -5.76
C ALA A 233 -7.73 11.96 -7.09
N GLU A 234 -7.89 11.06 -8.06
CA GLU A 234 -8.40 11.35 -9.40
C GLU A 234 -9.94 11.27 -9.51
N THR A 235 -10.62 10.71 -8.52
CA THR A 235 -12.07 10.45 -8.55
C THR A 235 -12.86 11.17 -7.46
N ILE A 236 -12.24 11.46 -6.29
CA ILE A 236 -12.93 12.10 -5.16
C ILE A 236 -12.90 13.63 -5.30
N PRO A 237 -14.04 14.35 -5.05
CA PRO A 237 -14.09 15.79 -5.07
C PRO A 237 -13.08 16.46 -4.13
N ALA A 238 -12.45 17.55 -4.57
CA ALA A 238 -11.36 18.24 -3.87
C ALA A 238 -11.73 18.62 -2.42
N ARG A 239 -12.99 19.03 -2.20
CA ARG A 239 -13.48 19.47 -0.90
C ARG A 239 -13.36 18.40 0.20
N HIS A 240 -13.51 17.10 -0.14
CA HIS A 240 -13.56 16.00 0.82
C HIS A 240 -12.41 15.02 0.65
N ARG A 241 -11.57 15.20 -0.38
CA ARG A 241 -10.52 14.28 -0.80
C ARG A 241 -9.57 13.92 0.32
N GLY A 242 -8.93 14.90 0.94
CA GLY A 242 -7.90 14.68 1.95
C GLY A 242 -8.41 13.89 3.15
N GLY A 243 -9.50 14.33 3.78
CA GLY A 243 -10.08 13.65 4.94
C GLY A 243 -10.54 12.22 4.62
N LEU A 244 -11.22 12.00 3.48
CA LEU A 244 -11.66 10.66 3.06
C LEU A 244 -10.47 9.73 2.75
N MET A 245 -9.42 10.23 2.13
CA MET A 245 -8.22 9.45 1.87
C MET A 245 -7.51 9.04 3.17
N VAL A 246 -7.40 9.96 4.14
CA VAL A 246 -6.83 9.63 5.45
C VAL A 246 -7.71 8.64 6.20
N LEU A 247 -9.03 8.76 6.11
CA LEU A 247 -9.96 7.79 6.71
C LEU A 247 -9.75 6.39 6.14
N ILE A 248 -9.72 6.26 4.81
CA ILE A 248 -9.49 4.97 4.14
C ILE A 248 -8.08 4.42 4.44
N GLY A 249 -7.07 5.27 4.44
CA GLY A 249 -5.71 4.85 4.80
C GLY A 249 -5.58 4.45 6.27
N GLY A 250 -6.44 4.99 7.13
CA GLY A 250 -6.51 4.62 8.55
C GLY A 250 -7.02 3.20 8.81
N GLU A 251 -7.61 2.54 7.80
CA GLU A 251 -7.97 1.11 7.84
C GLU A 251 -6.76 0.19 8.11
N ILE A 252 -5.54 0.73 8.09
CA ILE A 252 -4.34 0.06 8.60
C ILE A 252 -4.56 -0.42 10.05
N ALA A 253 -5.20 0.39 10.90
CA ALA A 253 -5.54 -0.02 12.26
C ALA A 253 -6.55 -1.17 12.30
N LEU A 254 -7.56 -1.16 11.42
CA LEU A 254 -8.52 -2.25 11.28
C LEU A 254 -7.84 -3.55 10.79
N ALA A 255 -6.87 -3.46 9.88
CA ALA A 255 -6.08 -4.61 9.46
C ALA A 255 -5.33 -5.26 10.65
N TYR A 256 -4.80 -4.46 11.59
CA TYR A 256 -4.22 -4.98 12.84
C TYR A 256 -5.25 -5.69 13.70
N VAL A 257 -6.46 -5.13 13.86
CA VAL A 257 -7.56 -5.76 14.62
C VAL A 257 -7.91 -7.13 14.02
N ILE A 258 -8.14 -7.18 12.73
CA ILE A 258 -8.54 -8.41 12.01
C ILE A 258 -7.41 -9.45 12.08
N THR A 259 -6.18 -9.05 11.72
CA THR A 259 -5.04 -9.97 11.66
C THR A 259 -4.70 -10.55 13.04
N SER A 260 -4.69 -9.71 14.08
CA SER A 260 -4.40 -10.17 15.44
C SER A 260 -5.51 -11.06 16.00
N TRP A 261 -6.78 -10.78 15.68
CA TRP A 261 -7.90 -11.64 16.05
C TRP A 261 -7.83 -13.01 15.35
N LEU A 262 -7.55 -13.02 14.04
CA LEU A 262 -7.34 -14.26 13.27
C LEU A 262 -6.13 -15.03 13.82
N ALA A 263 -5.03 -14.37 14.13
CA ALA A 263 -3.86 -14.99 14.73
C ALA A 263 -4.20 -15.65 16.07
N ALA A 264 -4.89 -14.95 16.95
CA ALA A 264 -5.29 -15.50 18.26
C ALA A 264 -6.22 -16.72 18.14
N LYS A 265 -7.09 -16.75 17.13
CA LYS A 265 -8.08 -17.83 16.93
C LYS A 265 -7.54 -19.01 16.13
N LEU A 266 -6.76 -18.75 15.07
CA LEU A 266 -6.39 -19.78 14.10
C LEU A 266 -5.01 -20.39 14.35
N VAL A 267 -4.02 -19.60 14.79
CA VAL A 267 -2.65 -20.09 14.97
C VAL A 267 -2.55 -21.26 15.96
N PRO A 268 -3.27 -21.28 17.09
CA PRO A 268 -3.23 -22.41 18.02
C PRO A 268 -3.69 -23.75 17.43
N HIS A 269 -4.58 -23.71 16.42
CA HIS A 269 -5.19 -24.91 15.83
C HIS A 269 -4.56 -25.32 14.49
N TYR A 270 -4.06 -24.34 13.72
CA TYR A 270 -3.65 -24.52 12.32
C TYR A 270 -2.22 -24.04 12.04
N SER A 271 -1.40 -23.80 13.08
CA SER A 271 -0.05 -23.25 12.96
C SER A 271 -0.04 -21.81 12.40
N TRP A 272 1.11 -21.15 12.48
CA TRP A 272 1.33 -19.81 11.90
C TRP A 272 1.08 -19.75 10.38
N ARG A 273 1.16 -20.88 9.71
CA ARG A 273 1.03 -21.05 8.25
C ARG A 273 -0.34 -20.64 7.72
N ILE A 274 -1.40 -20.80 8.54
CA ILE A 274 -2.78 -20.43 8.18
C ILE A 274 -2.91 -18.94 7.85
N LEU A 275 -2.10 -18.09 8.48
CA LEU A 275 -2.15 -16.64 8.25
C LEU A 275 -1.75 -16.26 6.81
N TRP A 276 -0.93 -17.07 6.16
CA TRP A 276 -0.63 -16.91 4.74
C TRP A 276 -1.77 -17.37 3.85
N LEU A 277 -2.37 -18.53 4.18
CA LEU A 277 -3.46 -19.12 3.40
C LEU A 277 -4.72 -18.26 3.38
N ILE A 278 -4.95 -17.41 4.38
CA ILE A 278 -6.02 -16.39 4.38
C ILE A 278 -5.90 -15.45 3.16
N GLY A 279 -4.73 -15.34 2.57
CA GLY A 279 -4.54 -14.61 1.31
C GLY A 279 -5.36 -15.13 0.14
N ILE A 280 -5.77 -16.41 0.13
CA ILE A 280 -6.59 -17.00 -0.94
C ILE A 280 -7.98 -16.33 -0.95
N PRO A 281 -8.81 -16.44 0.09
CA PRO A 281 -10.15 -15.84 0.07
C PRO A 281 -10.09 -14.31 -0.04
N THR A 282 -9.10 -13.65 0.58
CA THR A 282 -9.00 -12.19 0.51
C THR A 282 -8.59 -11.70 -0.87
N GLY A 283 -7.66 -12.38 -1.55
CA GLY A 283 -7.28 -12.05 -2.93
C GLY A 283 -8.41 -12.33 -3.92
N VAL A 284 -9.14 -13.44 -3.76
CA VAL A 284 -10.35 -13.73 -4.57
C VAL A 284 -11.41 -12.65 -4.35
N LEU A 285 -11.61 -12.20 -3.11
CA LEU A 285 -12.53 -11.10 -2.82
C LEU A 285 -12.16 -9.82 -3.60
N LEU A 286 -10.88 -9.46 -3.68
CA LEU A 286 -10.41 -8.33 -4.48
C LEU A 286 -10.74 -8.50 -5.97
N LEU A 287 -10.58 -9.71 -6.52
CA LEU A 287 -10.94 -10.00 -7.91
C LEU A 287 -12.44 -9.84 -8.16
N VAL A 288 -13.28 -10.26 -7.22
CA VAL A 288 -14.74 -10.07 -7.29
C VAL A 288 -15.12 -8.59 -7.20
N LEU A 289 -14.46 -7.84 -6.32
CA LEU A 289 -14.73 -6.40 -6.13
C LEU A 289 -14.34 -5.54 -7.35
N ASN A 290 -13.65 -6.09 -8.35
CA ASN A 290 -13.31 -5.43 -9.60
C ASN A 290 -14.50 -4.69 -10.27
N HIS A 291 -15.70 -5.24 -10.15
CA HIS A 291 -16.89 -4.63 -10.77
C HIS A 291 -17.13 -3.19 -10.33
N TRP A 292 -16.78 -2.86 -9.09
CA TRP A 292 -16.99 -1.53 -8.51
C TRP A 292 -15.79 -0.58 -8.65
N ILE A 293 -14.64 -1.07 -9.13
CA ILE A 293 -13.44 -0.24 -9.33
C ILE A 293 -13.49 0.40 -10.72
N PRO A 294 -13.63 1.74 -10.84
CA PRO A 294 -13.55 2.43 -12.11
C PRO A 294 -12.11 2.53 -12.60
N GLU A 295 -11.91 2.73 -13.90
CA GLU A 295 -10.61 3.23 -14.37
C GLU A 295 -10.54 4.75 -14.19
N SER A 296 -9.34 5.29 -14.11
CA SER A 296 -9.13 6.75 -14.01
C SER A 296 -9.60 7.46 -15.30
N PRO A 297 -10.51 8.45 -15.22
CA PRO A 297 -10.90 9.24 -16.39
C PRO A 297 -9.71 9.94 -17.05
N ARG A 298 -8.74 10.43 -16.26
CA ARG A 298 -7.53 11.07 -16.76
C ARG A 298 -6.64 10.10 -17.55
N TYR A 299 -6.52 8.85 -17.08
CA TYR A 299 -5.82 7.80 -17.80
C TYR A 299 -6.51 7.45 -19.11
N LEU A 300 -7.83 7.31 -19.11
CA LEU A 300 -8.61 6.98 -20.32
C LEU A 300 -8.50 8.07 -21.38
N ILE A 301 -8.58 9.34 -20.98
CA ILE A 301 -8.40 10.50 -21.90
C ILE A 301 -7.00 10.48 -22.50
N ALA A 302 -5.97 10.26 -21.68
CA ALA A 302 -4.59 10.14 -22.14
C ALA A 302 -4.37 9.00 -23.14
N ARG A 303 -5.27 7.99 -23.15
CA ARG A 303 -5.29 6.86 -24.09
C ARG A 303 -6.22 7.03 -25.27
N GLY A 304 -6.88 8.20 -25.41
CA GLY A 304 -7.85 8.45 -26.49
C GLY A 304 -9.21 7.75 -26.30
N ARG A 305 -9.45 7.11 -25.13
CA ARG A 305 -10.72 6.43 -24.80
C ARG A 305 -11.72 7.41 -24.18
N ARG A 306 -11.99 8.50 -24.90
CA ARG A 306 -12.77 9.64 -24.42
C ARG A 306 -14.20 9.26 -24.02
N ALA A 307 -14.91 8.49 -24.84
CA ALA A 307 -16.28 8.07 -24.55
C ALA A 307 -16.42 7.30 -23.22
N GLU A 308 -15.43 6.45 -22.89
CA GLU A 308 -15.42 5.73 -21.61
C GLU A 308 -15.13 6.68 -20.44
N ALA A 309 -14.23 7.64 -20.62
CA ALA A 309 -13.94 8.65 -19.61
C ALA A 309 -15.18 9.50 -19.31
N GLU A 310 -15.90 9.95 -20.33
CA GLU A 310 -17.15 10.72 -20.21
C GLU A 310 -18.24 9.92 -19.50
N ALA A 311 -18.40 8.63 -19.83
CA ALA A 311 -19.34 7.75 -19.16
C ALA A 311 -19.03 7.58 -17.65
N ILE A 312 -17.75 7.46 -17.29
CA ILE A 312 -17.33 7.40 -15.88
C ILE A 312 -17.58 8.76 -15.20
N MET A 313 -17.17 9.87 -15.82
CA MET A 313 -17.40 11.22 -15.29
C MET A 313 -18.89 11.49 -15.03
N ALA A 314 -19.76 11.18 -15.99
CA ALA A 314 -21.21 11.32 -15.84
C ALA A 314 -21.76 10.49 -14.67
N ARG A 315 -21.26 9.24 -14.50
CA ARG A 315 -21.61 8.36 -13.39
C ARG A 315 -21.23 8.96 -12.03
N TYR A 316 -20.10 9.66 -11.96
CA TYR A 316 -19.60 10.34 -10.75
C TYR A 316 -20.15 11.77 -10.60
N GLY A 317 -20.99 12.22 -11.53
CA GLY A 317 -21.70 13.52 -11.45
C GLY A 317 -20.91 14.70 -11.97
N ALA A 318 -19.85 14.44 -12.66
CA ALA A 318 -19.09 15.45 -13.38
C ALA A 318 -19.62 15.61 -14.80
N ARG A 319 -19.52 16.85 -15.33
CA ARG A 319 -19.76 17.16 -16.74
C ARG A 319 -18.47 17.66 -17.35
N GLU A 320 -18.26 17.41 -18.63
CA GLU A 320 -17.13 17.98 -19.34
C GLU A 320 -17.28 19.51 -19.34
N VAL A 321 -16.29 20.21 -18.81
CA VAL A 321 -16.17 21.65 -18.95
C VAL A 321 -15.24 21.92 -20.11
N GLN A 322 -15.78 22.36 -21.23
CA GLN A 322 -15.01 22.95 -22.32
C GLN A 322 -14.45 24.28 -21.81
N GLY A 323 -13.27 24.27 -21.27
CA GLY A 323 -12.54 25.47 -20.91
C GLY A 323 -11.57 25.86 -22.02
N PRO A 324 -11.19 27.15 -22.12
CA PRO A 324 -10.15 27.55 -23.06
C PRO A 324 -8.88 26.70 -22.82
N ASP A 325 -8.26 26.32 -23.93
CA ASP A 325 -7.02 25.52 -23.99
C ASP A 325 -5.86 26.21 -23.23
N THR A 326 -5.92 26.24 -21.91
CA THR A 326 -4.71 26.57 -21.15
C THR A 326 -3.85 25.31 -21.12
N PRO A 327 -2.65 25.33 -21.72
CA PRO A 327 -1.71 24.22 -21.57
C PRO A 327 -1.51 23.98 -20.08
N GLU A 328 -1.48 22.71 -19.63
CA GLU A 328 -0.80 22.41 -18.36
C GLU A 328 0.58 23.03 -18.52
N ALA A 329 0.80 24.16 -17.85
CA ALA A 329 2.01 24.95 -18.01
C ALA A 329 3.22 24.02 -17.90
N GLY A 330 4.14 24.11 -18.83
CA GLY A 330 5.21 23.18 -19.17
C GLY A 330 6.18 22.71 -18.09
N THR A 331 5.69 22.47 -16.88
CA THR A 331 6.49 22.14 -15.68
C THR A 331 6.95 20.69 -15.61
N VAL A 332 6.38 19.77 -16.42
CA VAL A 332 6.77 18.35 -16.36
C VAL A 332 7.16 17.86 -17.77
N PRO A 333 8.42 17.42 -17.97
CA PRO A 333 8.89 16.88 -19.25
C PRO A 333 8.05 15.71 -19.74
N ALA A 334 7.92 15.53 -21.05
CA ALA A 334 7.21 14.40 -21.66
C ALA A 334 7.75 13.02 -21.21
N ARG A 335 9.03 12.95 -20.82
CA ARG A 335 9.71 11.77 -20.24
C ARG A 335 9.99 11.96 -18.75
N ALA A 336 9.00 12.35 -17.97
CA ALA A 336 9.17 12.49 -16.54
C ALA A 336 9.42 11.12 -15.88
N GLY A 337 10.48 11.01 -15.09
CA GLY A 337 10.85 9.83 -14.30
C GLY A 337 10.94 10.16 -12.81
N TYR A 338 11.42 9.22 -11.98
CA TYR A 338 11.69 9.46 -10.56
C TYR A 338 12.67 10.63 -10.33
N ALA A 339 13.62 10.85 -11.25
CA ALA A 339 14.56 11.98 -11.17
C ALA A 339 13.84 13.35 -11.16
N THR A 340 12.64 13.46 -11.73
CA THR A 340 11.85 14.69 -11.69
C THR A 340 11.43 15.06 -10.27
N LEU A 341 11.17 14.08 -9.41
CA LEU A 341 10.80 14.28 -8.01
C LEU A 341 11.95 14.88 -7.18
N LEU A 342 13.19 14.67 -7.63
CA LEU A 342 14.41 15.16 -6.97
C LEU A 342 14.93 16.48 -7.57
N ARG A 343 14.12 17.15 -8.40
CA ARG A 343 14.43 18.47 -8.98
C ARG A 343 13.50 19.53 -8.40
N ARG A 344 13.92 20.80 -8.46
CA ARG A 344 13.02 21.92 -8.13
C ARG A 344 11.84 21.94 -9.12
N PRO A 345 10.61 22.21 -8.65
CA PRO A 345 10.23 22.68 -7.31
C PRO A 345 9.95 21.52 -6.29
N PHE A 346 9.98 20.25 -6.70
CA PHE A 346 9.56 19.10 -5.88
C PHE A 346 10.60 18.67 -4.84
N LEU A 347 11.87 19.07 -4.95
CA LEU A 347 12.98 18.58 -4.10
C LEU A 347 12.71 18.75 -2.60
N GLY A 348 12.25 19.91 -2.15
CA GLY A 348 11.99 20.17 -0.73
C GLY A 348 10.86 19.29 -0.17
N PRO A 349 9.66 19.34 -0.75
CA PRO A 349 8.56 18.49 -0.33
C PRO A 349 8.87 16.99 -0.43
N THR A 350 9.57 16.54 -1.48
CA THR A 350 10.00 15.13 -1.62
C THR A 350 10.99 14.75 -0.52
N GLY A 351 11.91 15.64 -0.16
CA GLY A 351 12.83 15.44 0.96
C GLY A 351 12.09 15.27 2.30
N ALA A 352 11.12 16.14 2.57
CA ALA A 352 10.30 16.04 3.79
C ALA A 352 9.50 14.73 3.85
N ILE A 353 8.87 14.33 2.73
CA ILE A 353 8.17 13.05 2.60
C ILE A 353 9.11 11.87 2.83
N THR A 354 10.33 11.93 2.30
CA THR A 354 11.34 10.87 2.45
C THR A 354 11.76 10.71 3.91
N VAL A 355 12.10 11.80 4.61
CA VAL A 355 12.51 11.77 6.02
C VAL A 355 11.39 11.25 6.91
N LEU A 356 10.16 11.75 6.69
CA LEU A 356 9.00 11.28 7.43
C LEU A 356 8.70 9.80 7.15
N GLY A 357 8.75 9.39 5.89
CA GLY A 357 8.54 8.00 5.50
C GLY A 357 9.52 7.07 6.19
N LEU A 358 10.82 7.39 6.17
CA LEU A 358 11.85 6.61 6.86
C LEU A 358 11.56 6.52 8.36
N GLY A 359 11.22 7.63 9.02
CA GLY A 359 10.89 7.65 10.45
C GLY A 359 9.69 6.78 10.81
N VAL A 360 8.62 6.88 10.02
CA VAL A 360 7.43 6.05 10.16
C VAL A 360 7.75 4.57 9.97
N GLY A 361 8.58 4.23 8.96
CA GLY A 361 9.03 2.86 8.70
C GLY A 361 9.82 2.27 9.86
N LEU A 362 10.69 3.06 10.48
CA LEU A 362 11.44 2.66 11.68
C LEU A 362 10.51 2.30 12.84
N VAL A 363 9.44 3.06 13.07
CA VAL A 363 8.47 2.73 14.13
C VAL A 363 7.62 1.53 13.76
N THR A 364 7.11 1.46 12.54
CA THR A 364 6.22 0.38 12.10
C THR A 364 6.93 -0.98 12.14
N TYR A 365 8.12 -1.08 11.60
CA TYR A 365 8.84 -2.34 11.43
C TYR A 365 9.94 -2.57 12.47
N GLY A 366 10.42 -1.52 13.10
CA GLY A 366 11.36 -1.62 14.22
C GLY A 366 10.68 -1.79 15.58
N PHE A 367 9.48 -1.23 15.76
CA PHE A 367 8.75 -1.31 17.01
C PHE A 367 7.49 -2.17 16.90
N GLN A 368 6.49 -1.75 16.10
CA GLN A 368 5.17 -2.40 16.05
C GLN A 368 5.23 -3.86 15.63
N LEU A 369 6.07 -4.20 14.63
CA LEU A 369 6.24 -5.56 14.14
C LEU A 369 6.69 -6.53 15.25
N TRP A 370 7.49 -6.05 16.18
CA TRP A 370 8.07 -6.85 17.25
C TRP A 370 7.24 -6.84 18.55
N VAL A 371 6.15 -6.08 18.61
CA VAL A 371 5.29 -6.05 19.79
C VAL A 371 4.83 -7.46 20.22
N PRO A 372 4.28 -8.34 19.35
CA PRO A 372 3.88 -9.68 19.75
C PRO A 372 5.05 -10.50 20.30
N THR A 373 6.22 -10.43 19.68
CA THR A 373 7.42 -11.16 20.11
C THR A 373 7.95 -10.64 21.44
N ASN A 374 7.99 -9.31 21.64
CA ASN A 374 8.43 -8.68 22.89
C ASN A 374 7.46 -8.99 24.05
N LEU A 375 6.16 -9.02 23.79
CA LEU A 375 5.15 -9.42 24.79
C LEU A 375 5.38 -10.88 25.23
N GLN A 376 5.69 -11.79 24.28
CA GLN A 376 6.01 -13.17 24.62
C GLN A 376 7.30 -13.27 25.45
N ARG A 377 8.31 -12.46 25.14
CA ARG A 377 9.56 -12.40 25.93
C ARG A 377 9.32 -12.01 27.40
N ILE A 378 8.37 -11.13 27.68
CA ILE A 378 8.01 -10.71 29.04
C ILE A 378 6.95 -11.61 29.69
N GLY A 379 6.67 -12.79 29.14
CA GLY A 379 5.83 -13.84 29.75
C GLY A 379 4.39 -13.91 29.28
N TYR A 380 3.97 -13.14 28.26
CA TYR A 380 2.64 -13.33 27.67
C TYR A 380 2.60 -14.57 26.77
N SER A 381 1.47 -15.29 26.76
CA SER A 381 1.24 -16.31 25.74
C SER A 381 1.08 -15.68 24.35
N ALA A 382 1.29 -16.47 23.30
CA ALA A 382 1.09 -16.01 21.92
C ALA A 382 -0.33 -15.46 21.69
N VAL A 383 -1.34 -16.13 22.27
CA VAL A 383 -2.75 -15.72 22.20
C VAL A 383 -2.98 -14.39 22.92
N ASN A 384 -2.47 -14.26 24.15
CA ASN A 384 -2.62 -13.03 24.93
C ASN A 384 -1.88 -11.86 24.29
N SER A 385 -0.71 -12.08 23.71
CA SER A 385 0.04 -11.07 22.94
C SER A 385 -0.78 -10.55 21.76
N ALA A 386 -1.42 -11.45 21.02
CA ALA A 386 -2.29 -11.07 19.90
C ALA A 386 -3.53 -10.27 20.38
N TYR A 387 -4.14 -10.65 21.50
CA TYR A 387 -5.26 -9.90 22.06
C TYR A 387 -4.86 -8.51 22.59
N VAL A 388 -3.68 -8.33 23.17
CA VAL A 388 -3.18 -7.01 23.57
C VAL A 388 -3.07 -6.10 22.34
N VAL A 389 -2.47 -6.57 21.26
CA VAL A 389 -2.37 -5.80 20.01
C VAL A 389 -3.74 -5.49 19.42
N ARG A 390 -4.65 -6.47 19.39
CA ARG A 390 -6.03 -6.28 18.91
C ARG A 390 -6.75 -5.21 19.72
N ASN A 391 -6.69 -5.30 21.04
CA ASN A 391 -7.41 -4.37 21.93
C ASN A 391 -6.86 -2.94 21.79
N ALA A 392 -5.54 -2.78 21.73
CA ALA A 392 -4.92 -1.48 21.51
C ALA A 392 -5.31 -0.88 20.15
N ALA A 393 -5.30 -1.69 19.08
CA ALA A 393 -5.73 -1.25 17.76
C ALA A 393 -7.22 -0.91 17.72
N LEU A 394 -8.08 -1.73 18.35
CA LEU A 394 -9.53 -1.49 18.41
C LEU A 394 -9.88 -0.18 19.14
N ILE A 395 -9.25 0.06 20.31
CA ILE A 395 -9.41 1.31 21.06
C ILE A 395 -8.88 2.50 20.26
N GLY A 396 -7.88 2.28 19.42
CA GLY A 396 -7.29 3.29 18.55
C GLY A 396 -8.10 3.65 17.30
N LEU A 397 -9.11 2.85 16.90
CA LEU A 397 -9.91 3.14 15.70
C LEU A 397 -10.59 4.52 15.72
N PRO A 398 -11.24 4.99 16.82
CA PRO A 398 -11.78 6.33 16.89
C PRO A 398 -10.74 7.42 16.68
N LEU A 399 -9.49 7.19 17.08
CA LEU A 399 -8.38 8.12 16.86
C LEU A 399 -8.09 8.30 15.37
N THR A 400 -8.28 7.28 14.53
CA THR A 400 -8.16 7.38 13.08
C THR A 400 -9.18 8.35 12.49
N VAL A 401 -10.42 8.31 12.96
CA VAL A 401 -11.48 9.26 12.55
C VAL A 401 -11.12 10.69 12.97
N LEU A 402 -10.62 10.86 14.20
CA LEU A 402 -10.12 12.15 14.68
C LEU A 402 -8.98 12.67 13.80
N MET A 403 -8.04 11.82 13.40
CA MET A 403 -6.91 12.18 12.53
C MET A 403 -7.37 12.57 11.12
N ALA A 404 -8.36 11.89 10.57
CA ALA A 404 -8.98 12.26 9.30
C ALA A 404 -9.68 13.63 9.39
N TRP A 405 -10.41 13.89 10.48
CA TRP A 405 -11.02 15.19 10.74
C TRP A 405 -9.98 16.30 10.93
N LEU A 406 -8.88 16.04 11.64
CA LEU A 406 -7.78 16.99 11.79
C LEU A 406 -7.17 17.34 10.44
N TYR A 407 -6.95 16.34 9.57
CA TYR A 407 -6.42 16.55 8.22
C TYR A 407 -7.35 17.43 7.37
N ASP A 408 -8.64 17.16 7.37
CA ASP A 408 -9.63 17.99 6.65
C ASP A 408 -9.76 19.41 7.24
N ARG A 409 -9.68 19.53 8.59
CA ARG A 409 -9.90 20.81 9.29
C ARG A 409 -8.68 21.72 9.27
N PHE A 410 -7.47 21.19 9.44
CA PHE A 410 -6.23 21.97 9.63
C PHE A 410 -5.24 21.83 8.46
N GLY A 411 -5.48 20.89 7.52
CA GLY A 411 -4.64 20.63 6.37
C GLY A 411 -3.52 19.61 6.63
N GLY A 412 -2.90 19.13 5.53
CA GLY A 412 -1.92 18.06 5.57
C GLY A 412 -0.68 18.41 6.38
N ARG A 413 -0.10 19.58 6.15
CA ARG A 413 1.13 20.05 6.81
C ARG A 413 1.04 20.01 8.34
N ARG A 414 0.00 20.63 8.92
CA ARG A 414 -0.17 20.72 10.38
C ARG A 414 -0.53 19.37 11.00
N SER A 415 -1.43 18.65 10.37
CA SER A 415 -1.90 17.35 10.87
C SER A 415 -0.79 16.30 10.92
N ILE A 416 0.05 16.24 9.89
CA ILE A 416 1.22 15.35 9.85
C ILE A 416 2.19 15.72 10.98
N ALA A 417 2.48 17.00 11.18
CA ALA A 417 3.40 17.44 12.23
C ALA A 417 2.87 17.09 13.64
N VAL A 418 1.60 17.35 13.93
CA VAL A 418 0.97 17.04 15.23
C VAL A 418 0.95 15.53 15.47
N SER A 419 0.56 14.73 14.47
CA SER A 419 0.50 13.28 14.61
C SER A 419 1.88 12.65 14.81
N SER A 420 2.90 13.17 14.11
CA SER A 420 4.30 12.73 14.27
C SER A 420 4.84 13.09 15.65
N ALA A 421 4.55 14.29 16.15
CA ALA A 421 4.94 14.72 17.49
C ALA A 421 4.25 13.88 18.59
N ALA A 422 2.96 13.58 18.43
CA ALA A 422 2.22 12.72 19.36
C ALA A 422 2.81 11.29 19.40
N THR A 423 3.18 10.75 18.23
CA THR A 423 3.82 9.44 18.14
C THR A 423 5.21 9.47 18.80
N ALA A 424 6.01 10.50 18.55
CA ALA A 424 7.32 10.65 19.19
C ALA A 424 7.21 10.76 20.72
N ALA A 425 6.20 11.47 21.23
CA ALA A 425 5.93 11.56 22.67
C ALA A 425 5.56 10.19 23.28
N ALA A 426 4.74 9.39 22.59
CA ALA A 426 4.44 8.03 23.02
C ALA A 426 5.68 7.13 23.02
N MET A 427 6.55 7.25 21.99
CA MET A 427 7.83 6.54 21.96
C MET A 427 8.73 6.95 23.14
N ALA A 428 8.78 8.25 23.49
CA ALA A 428 9.50 8.70 24.68
C ALA A 428 8.97 8.03 25.96
N GLY A 429 7.66 7.80 26.07
CA GLY A 429 7.05 7.03 27.15
C GLY A 429 7.61 5.61 27.26
N PHE A 430 7.83 4.92 26.13
CA PHE A 430 8.50 3.60 26.09
C PHE A 430 9.98 3.67 26.45
N VAL A 431 10.68 4.74 26.07
CA VAL A 431 12.09 4.94 26.45
C VAL A 431 12.22 5.12 27.96
N ILE A 432 11.34 5.93 28.58
CA ILE A 432 11.33 6.20 30.02
C ILE A 432 10.92 4.94 30.80
N GLY A 433 9.79 4.33 30.43
CA GLY A 433 9.24 3.17 31.14
C GLY A 433 10.06 1.89 30.96
N GLY A 434 10.61 1.65 29.77
CA GLY A 434 11.45 0.49 29.49
C GLY A 434 10.85 -0.84 29.94
N ASP A 435 11.65 -1.68 30.57
CA ASP A 435 11.24 -3.02 31.02
C ASP A 435 10.25 -2.99 32.20
N SER A 436 10.17 -1.87 32.98
CA SER A 436 9.20 -1.72 34.07
C SER A 436 7.75 -1.72 33.57
N LEU A 437 7.52 -1.38 32.31
CA LEU A 437 6.18 -1.44 31.68
C LEU A 437 5.60 -2.87 31.67
N ALA A 438 6.44 -3.90 31.74
CA ALA A 438 6.00 -5.29 31.85
C ALA A 438 5.12 -5.54 33.09
N HIS A 439 5.38 -4.83 34.19
CA HIS A 439 4.63 -4.94 35.44
C HIS A 439 3.36 -4.06 35.45
N HIS A 440 3.23 -3.11 34.52
CA HIS A 440 2.11 -2.17 34.44
C HIS A 440 1.30 -2.38 33.15
N ARG A 441 0.55 -3.48 33.09
CA ARG A 441 -0.22 -3.90 31.88
C ARG A 441 -1.12 -2.82 31.32
N MET A 442 -1.78 -2.04 32.18
CA MET A 442 -2.68 -0.96 31.75
C MET A 442 -1.89 0.16 31.05
N VAL A 443 -0.77 0.60 31.65
CA VAL A 443 0.09 1.64 31.06
C VAL A 443 0.68 1.18 29.75
N LEU A 444 1.16 -0.07 29.68
CA LEU A 444 1.65 -0.69 28.46
C LEU A 444 0.60 -0.67 27.35
N SER A 445 -0.63 -1.10 27.65
CA SER A 445 -1.72 -1.13 26.68
C SER A 445 -2.10 0.28 26.20
N LEU A 446 -2.18 1.25 27.10
CA LEU A 446 -2.48 2.65 26.77
C LEU A 446 -1.38 3.28 25.90
N LEU A 447 -0.10 3.04 26.23
CA LEU A 447 1.02 3.52 25.43
C LEU A 447 1.06 2.89 24.03
N LEU A 448 0.59 1.65 23.86
CA LEU A 448 0.53 0.98 22.55
C LEU A 448 -0.55 1.57 21.62
N ILE A 449 -1.60 2.18 22.15
CA ILE A 449 -2.69 2.74 21.33
C ILE A 449 -2.15 3.80 20.36
N VAL A 450 -1.32 4.72 20.85
CA VAL A 450 -0.81 5.85 20.05
C VAL A 450 0.07 5.38 18.90
N PRO A 451 1.12 4.55 19.09
CA PRO A 451 1.93 4.07 17.97
C PRO A 451 1.11 3.29 16.94
N LEU A 452 0.19 2.41 17.38
CA LEU A 452 -0.61 1.61 16.47
C LEU A 452 -1.57 2.45 15.62
N SER A 453 -2.17 3.48 16.18
CA SER A 453 -3.19 4.29 15.51
C SER A 453 -2.62 5.55 14.86
N ALA A 454 -1.76 6.29 15.58
CA ALA A 454 -1.19 7.54 15.06
C ALA A 454 -0.20 7.28 13.93
N VAL A 455 0.66 6.24 14.02
CA VAL A 455 1.59 5.88 12.93
C VAL A 455 0.81 5.43 11.70
N SER A 456 -0.23 4.61 11.86
CA SER A 456 -1.10 4.20 10.77
C SER A 456 -1.74 5.42 10.08
N SER A 457 -2.21 6.39 10.87
CA SER A 457 -2.76 7.64 10.35
C SER A 457 -1.70 8.49 9.64
N VAL A 458 -0.46 8.55 10.15
CA VAL A 458 0.64 9.28 9.49
C VAL A 458 0.99 8.63 8.14
N VAL A 459 1.03 7.30 8.04
CA VAL A 459 1.20 6.60 6.74
C VAL A 459 0.13 7.04 5.75
N ALA A 460 -1.13 7.05 6.19
CA ALA A 460 -2.26 7.48 5.38
C ALA A 460 -2.15 8.96 4.95
N MET A 461 -1.80 9.84 5.90
CA MET A 461 -1.60 11.27 5.64
C MET A 461 -0.47 11.52 4.64
N VAL A 462 0.66 10.81 4.74
CA VAL A 462 1.79 10.92 3.79
C VAL A 462 1.36 10.50 2.39
N ALA A 463 0.61 9.40 2.27
CA ALA A 463 0.11 8.91 0.98
C ALA A 463 -0.91 9.89 0.37
N ALA A 464 -1.84 10.41 1.18
CA ALA A 464 -2.80 11.43 0.77
C ALA A 464 -2.09 12.71 0.32
N TYR A 465 -1.19 13.23 1.14
CA TYR A 465 -0.42 14.43 0.84
C TYR A 465 0.41 14.28 -0.46
N ALA A 466 1.10 13.15 -0.63
CA ALA A 466 1.85 12.89 -1.85
C ALA A 466 0.96 12.82 -3.10
N SER A 467 -0.25 12.24 -2.97
CA SER A 467 -1.20 12.15 -4.09
C SER A 467 -1.81 13.50 -4.50
N GLU A 468 -1.87 14.46 -3.57
CA GLU A 468 -2.32 15.83 -3.83
C GLU A 468 -1.20 16.73 -4.37
N LEU A 469 0.04 16.50 -3.90
CA LEU A 469 1.19 17.33 -4.18
C LEU A 469 1.68 17.19 -5.64
N TYR A 470 1.74 15.95 -6.15
CA TYR A 470 2.37 15.70 -7.44
C TYR A 470 1.40 15.81 -8.62
N PRO A 471 1.83 16.41 -9.76
CA PRO A 471 1.06 16.44 -11.00
C PRO A 471 0.68 15.04 -11.49
N THR A 472 -0.41 14.93 -12.23
CA THR A 472 -0.99 13.66 -12.70
C THR A 472 0.04 12.74 -13.39
N ARG A 473 0.97 13.31 -14.18
CA ARG A 473 2.00 12.57 -14.92
C ARG A 473 3.01 11.83 -14.05
N ILE A 474 3.26 12.33 -12.84
CA ILE A 474 4.25 11.76 -11.90
C ILE A 474 3.61 11.39 -10.56
N ARG A 475 2.28 11.50 -10.43
CA ARG A 475 1.55 11.27 -9.18
C ARG A 475 1.74 9.85 -8.66
N ALA A 476 1.54 8.83 -9.48
CA ALA A 476 1.71 7.46 -9.04
C ALA A 476 3.16 7.14 -8.68
N ARG A 477 4.15 7.77 -9.34
CA ARG A 477 5.56 7.68 -8.94
C ARG A 477 5.81 8.40 -7.62
N GLY A 478 5.23 9.58 -7.42
CA GLY A 478 5.34 10.34 -6.17
C GLY A 478 4.71 9.61 -4.98
N THR A 479 3.51 9.08 -5.13
CA THR A 479 2.85 8.24 -4.12
C THR A 479 3.58 6.92 -3.91
N GLY A 480 4.11 6.31 -4.97
CA GLY A 480 4.96 5.12 -4.92
C GLY A 480 6.26 5.36 -4.15
N LEU A 481 6.93 6.50 -4.37
CA LEU A 481 8.11 6.92 -3.61
C LEU A 481 7.75 7.11 -2.13
N ALA A 482 6.69 7.84 -1.83
CA ALA A 482 6.23 8.07 -0.46
C ALA A 482 5.95 6.73 0.26
N ALA A 483 5.19 5.83 -0.35
CA ALA A 483 4.93 4.50 0.17
C ALA A 483 6.19 3.64 0.27
N GLY A 484 7.12 3.76 -0.67
CA GLY A 484 8.42 3.08 -0.63
C GLY A 484 9.26 3.54 0.55
N MET A 485 9.33 4.85 0.82
CA MET A 485 10.11 5.40 1.93
C MET A 485 9.54 5.01 3.30
N THR A 486 8.21 4.92 3.46
CA THR A 486 7.60 4.40 4.70
C THR A 486 7.95 2.94 4.99
N LYS A 487 8.40 2.20 4.00
CA LYS A 487 8.83 0.80 4.12
C LYS A 487 10.37 0.68 4.16
N ALA A 488 11.09 1.58 3.50
CA ALA A 488 12.55 1.59 3.48
C ALA A 488 13.14 1.78 4.88
N GLY A 489 12.53 2.62 5.73
CA GLY A 489 12.89 2.71 7.16
C GLY A 489 12.79 1.37 7.88
N GLY A 490 11.78 0.56 7.52
CA GLY A 490 11.63 -0.80 8.02
C GLY A 490 12.75 -1.73 7.56
N VAL A 491 13.16 -1.64 6.30
CA VAL A 491 14.30 -2.43 5.77
C VAL A 491 15.58 -2.09 6.53
N LEU A 492 15.83 -0.79 6.79
CA LEU A 492 17.01 -0.36 7.52
C LEU A 492 17.07 -0.96 8.93
N ILE A 493 15.99 -0.87 9.69
CA ILE A 493 15.97 -1.40 11.07
C ILE A 493 16.03 -2.93 11.09
N LEU A 494 15.35 -3.61 10.15
CA LEU A 494 15.37 -5.06 10.06
C LEU A 494 16.75 -5.59 9.64
N ALA A 495 17.47 -4.87 8.78
CA ALA A 495 18.85 -5.21 8.44
C ALA A 495 19.77 -5.12 9.66
N VAL A 496 19.60 -4.11 10.51
CA VAL A 496 20.30 -4.02 11.80
C VAL A 496 19.95 -5.20 12.70
N VAL A 497 18.66 -5.55 12.84
CA VAL A 497 18.23 -6.69 13.68
C VAL A 497 18.76 -8.03 13.18
N VAL A 498 18.95 -8.19 11.86
CA VAL A 498 19.55 -9.41 11.28
C VAL A 498 21.05 -9.51 11.60
N SER A 499 21.77 -8.38 11.56
CA SER A 499 23.22 -8.34 11.78
C SER A 499 23.62 -8.37 13.26
N GLU A 500 22.75 -7.91 14.15
CA GLU A 500 23.04 -7.83 15.58
C GLU A 500 22.86 -9.19 16.30
N PRO A 501 23.72 -9.50 17.31
CA PRO A 501 23.60 -10.73 18.09
C PRO A 501 22.31 -10.80 18.90
N ASN A 502 21.73 -9.67 19.30
CA ASN A 502 20.52 -9.60 20.11
C ASN A 502 19.46 -8.71 19.45
N VAL A 503 18.19 -9.15 19.52
CA VAL A 503 17.06 -8.29 19.11
C VAL A 503 17.01 -7.07 20.01
N PRO A 504 16.97 -5.84 19.44
CA PRO A 504 16.94 -4.62 20.23
C PRO A 504 15.77 -4.59 21.21
N GLY A 505 16.02 -4.18 22.44
CA GLY A 505 14.99 -4.03 23.46
C GLY A 505 14.01 -2.90 23.14
N ILE A 506 12.90 -2.87 23.86
CA ILE A 506 11.82 -1.92 23.63
C ILE A 506 12.28 -0.45 23.71
N ARG A 507 13.21 -0.13 24.61
CA ARG A 507 13.81 1.22 24.76
C ARG A 507 14.56 1.65 23.51
N THR A 508 15.46 0.77 23.01
CA THR A 508 16.29 1.06 21.85
C THR A 508 15.44 1.25 20.59
N THR A 509 14.46 0.37 20.36
CA THR A 509 13.57 0.48 19.20
C THR A 509 12.69 1.72 19.27
N ALA A 510 12.21 2.10 20.45
CA ALA A 510 11.43 3.32 20.65
C ALA A 510 12.29 4.58 20.40
N LEU A 511 13.55 4.61 20.86
CA LEU A 511 14.45 5.76 20.65
C LEU A 511 14.78 5.93 19.16
N ILE A 512 15.10 4.83 18.46
CA ILE A 512 15.39 4.83 17.01
C ILE A 512 14.19 5.37 16.21
N GLY A 513 12.96 5.09 16.64
CA GLY A 513 11.75 5.60 15.99
C GLY A 513 11.43 7.05 16.34
N ALA A 514 11.65 7.48 17.57
CA ALA A 514 11.28 8.82 18.05
C ALA A 514 12.05 9.94 17.34
N ILE A 515 13.35 9.80 17.20
CA ILE A 515 14.24 10.86 16.66
C ILE A 515 13.83 11.27 15.23
N PRO A 516 13.71 10.35 14.24
CA PRO A 516 13.30 10.72 12.89
C PRO A 516 11.91 11.34 12.82
N LEU A 517 10.99 10.94 13.69
CA LEU A 517 9.63 11.51 13.72
C LEU A 517 9.64 12.97 14.19
N VAL A 518 10.47 13.34 15.17
CA VAL A 518 10.65 14.72 15.59
C VAL A 518 11.25 15.57 14.47
N ILE A 519 12.31 15.06 13.83
CA ILE A 519 12.95 15.74 12.68
C ILE A 519 11.93 15.95 11.56
N ALA A 520 11.15 14.92 11.23
CA ALA A 520 10.14 15.00 10.19
C ALA A 520 9.04 16.01 10.52
N ALA A 521 8.56 16.04 11.76
CA ALA A 521 7.56 17.03 12.20
C ALA A 521 8.05 18.47 11.97
N VAL A 522 9.29 18.76 12.31
CA VAL A 522 9.92 20.07 12.09
C VAL A 522 10.06 20.34 10.59
N CYS A 523 10.58 19.39 9.80
CA CYS A 523 10.74 19.54 8.36
C CYS A 523 9.41 19.87 7.67
N PHE A 524 8.32 19.17 8.01
CA PHE A 524 7.01 19.44 7.44
C PHE A 524 6.47 20.83 7.79
N LEU A 525 6.69 21.30 9.03
CA LEU A 525 6.29 22.64 9.44
C LEU A 525 7.06 23.74 8.69
N VAL A 526 8.30 23.47 8.30
CA VAL A 526 9.17 24.46 7.62
C VAL A 526 8.98 24.44 6.10
N THR A 527 9.00 23.25 5.48
CA THR A 527 9.13 23.11 4.02
C THR A 527 7.87 22.60 3.31
N GLY A 528 6.87 22.08 4.04
CA GLY A 528 5.69 21.48 3.43
C GLY A 528 4.71 22.52 2.87
N PRO A 529 4.35 22.49 1.56
CA PRO A 529 3.24 23.31 1.03
C PRO A 529 1.89 22.83 1.59
N GLU A 530 0.93 23.75 1.69
CA GLU A 530 -0.43 23.41 2.13
C GLU A 530 -1.30 22.98 0.95
N THR A 531 -1.90 21.80 1.05
CA THR A 531 -2.72 21.19 -0.02
C THR A 531 -4.23 21.29 0.23
N ARG A 532 -4.63 21.78 1.39
CA ARG A 532 -6.01 21.77 1.87
C ARG A 532 -7.00 22.41 0.91
N ARG A 533 -8.04 21.64 0.52
CA ARG A 533 -9.20 22.10 -0.32
C ARG A 533 -8.81 22.80 -1.62
N ARG A 534 -7.64 22.47 -2.15
CA ARG A 534 -7.14 23.05 -3.40
C ARG A 534 -7.30 22.06 -4.55
N GLY A 535 -7.56 22.58 -5.75
CA GLY A 535 -7.51 21.78 -6.97
C GLY A 535 -6.09 21.28 -7.23
N LEU A 536 -5.99 20.08 -7.81
CA LEU A 536 -4.67 19.48 -8.11
C LEU A 536 -3.85 20.34 -9.08
N GLU A 537 -4.55 20.99 -10.02
CA GLU A 537 -3.98 21.92 -11.01
C GLU A 537 -3.47 23.20 -10.36
N ASP A 538 -4.18 23.72 -9.34
CA ASP A 538 -3.79 24.94 -8.62
C ASP A 538 -2.54 24.72 -7.78
N ILE A 539 -2.44 23.57 -7.09
CA ILE A 539 -1.23 23.19 -6.33
C ILE A 539 -0.02 23.09 -7.27
N THR A 540 -0.22 22.48 -8.44
CA THR A 540 0.86 22.35 -9.45
C THR A 540 1.30 23.71 -9.97
N ARG A 541 0.36 24.63 -10.21
CA ARG A 541 0.65 25.98 -10.70
C ARG A 541 1.45 26.80 -9.70
N ASP A 542 1.10 26.75 -8.43
CA ASP A 542 1.81 27.48 -7.37
C ASP A 542 3.24 26.97 -7.16
N LEU A 543 3.42 25.65 -7.23
CA LEU A 543 4.75 25.06 -7.16
C LEU A 543 5.62 25.47 -8.37
N GLY A 544 5.03 25.56 -9.57
CA GLY A 544 5.71 26.04 -10.79
C GLY A 544 6.05 27.52 -10.76
N GLY A 545 5.20 28.35 -10.14
CA GLY A 545 5.40 29.80 -10.04
C GLY A 545 6.52 30.25 -9.09
N VAL A 546 6.92 29.41 -8.15
CA VAL A 546 7.99 29.71 -7.18
C VAL A 546 9.40 29.44 -7.74
N GLY A 547 9.56 28.82 -8.91
CA GLY A 547 10.86 28.36 -9.39
C GLY A 547 11.15 28.45 -10.89
N LEU A 548 10.27 29.06 -11.69
CA LEU A 548 10.48 29.21 -13.14
C LEU A 548 10.40 30.68 -13.57
N GLU A 549 11.41 31.45 -13.23
CA GLU A 549 11.97 32.35 -14.24
C GLU A 549 12.56 31.43 -15.30
N LEU A 550 11.81 31.28 -16.38
CA LEU A 550 12.24 30.55 -17.57
C LEU A 550 13.51 31.21 -18.08
N ASP A 551 14.58 30.47 -18.07
CA ASP A 551 15.76 30.80 -18.87
C ASP A 551 15.29 30.85 -20.34
N PRO A 552 15.19 32.01 -21.01
CA PRO A 552 14.62 32.12 -22.35
C PRO A 552 15.50 31.51 -23.44
N VAL A 553 16.67 30.96 -23.07
CA VAL A 553 17.65 30.38 -23.99
C VAL A 553 17.35 28.92 -24.36
N ALA A 554 16.56 28.19 -23.58
CA ALA A 554 16.25 26.76 -23.84
C ALA A 554 15.02 26.52 -24.74
N ALA A 555 14.41 27.56 -25.30
CA ALA A 555 13.25 27.46 -26.20
C ALA A 555 13.64 27.57 -27.69
N ALA A 556 14.93 27.68 -28.03
CA ALA A 556 15.43 27.91 -29.39
C ALA A 556 16.37 26.79 -29.93
N GLU A 557 16.44 25.60 -29.28
CA GLU A 557 17.10 24.42 -29.84
C GLU A 557 16.13 23.22 -30.01
#